data_173dd8f53c854eb7566e1f391862431f
#
_entry.id   173dd8f53c854eb7566e1f391862431f
#
_cell.length_a   1.000
_cell.length_b   1.000
_cell.length_c   1.000
_cell.angle_alpha   90.00
_cell.angle_beta   90.00
_cell.angle_gamma   90.00
#
_symmetry.space_group_name_H-M   'P 1'
#
loop_
_entity.id
_entity.type
_entity.pdbx_description
1 polymer ?
#
loop_
_entity_poly.entity_id
_entity_poly.type
_entity_poly.pdbx_seq_one_letter_code
_entity_poly.pdbx_strand_id
1 'polypeptide(L)'
;MPAFPVDTHIHRLMYRWGLSNGKNVTQTEKDAKRIFPEDKWNSLHLRIIYYGREFSPARGWDINNDIITKTIGRKSIINKLI
;
A
#
# COMPACT_ATOMS: atom_id res chain seq x y z
N MET A 1 17.87 -4.82 14.26
CA MET A 1 17.79 -4.96 12.82
C MET A 1 16.74 -4.04 12.24
N PRO A 2 16.98 -3.48 11.05
CA PRO A 2 15.95 -2.65 10.42
C PRO A 2 14.69 -3.46 10.15
N ALA A 3 13.54 -2.81 10.29
CA ALA A 3 12.26 -3.43 10.04
C ALA A 3 11.39 -2.51 9.16
N PHE A 4 10.49 -3.10 8.42
CA PHE A 4 9.44 -2.36 7.71
C PHE A 4 8.11 -2.73 8.38
N PRO A 5 7.71 -2.01 9.43
CA PRO A 5 6.47 -2.34 10.13
C PRO A 5 5.27 -2.21 9.20
N VAL A 6 4.40 -3.21 9.21
CA VAL A 6 3.21 -3.22 8.36
C VAL A 6 1.99 -3.10 9.26
N ASP A 7 1.31 -1.96 9.17
CA ASP A 7 0.02 -1.77 9.81
C ASP A 7 -1.12 -2.00 8.80
N THR A 8 -2.35 -1.73 9.22
CA THR A 8 -3.51 -1.94 8.35
C THR A 8 -3.47 -1.05 7.11
N HIS A 9 -2.93 0.16 7.22
CA HIS A 9 -2.83 1.06 6.07
C HIS A 9 -1.83 0.55 5.03
N ILE A 10 -0.65 0.13 5.48
CA ILE A 10 0.39 -0.37 4.57
C ILE A 10 -0.07 -1.67 3.92
N HIS A 11 -0.63 -2.59 4.70
CA HIS A 11 -1.13 -3.85 4.18
C HIS A 11 -2.18 -3.63 3.09
N ARG A 12 -3.15 -2.73 3.35
CA ARG A 12 -4.20 -2.40 2.40
C ARG A 12 -3.64 -1.80 1.11
N LEU A 13 -2.72 -0.83 1.23
CA LEU A 13 -2.17 -0.14 0.07
C LEU A 13 -1.26 -1.04 -0.75
N MET A 14 -0.44 -1.87 -0.11
CA MET A 14 0.41 -2.82 -0.83
C MET A 14 -0.43 -3.77 -1.69
N TYR A 15 -1.57 -4.20 -1.18
CA TYR A 15 -2.50 -5.01 -1.95
C TYR A 15 -3.13 -4.21 -3.10
N ARG A 16 -3.65 -3.01 -2.82
CA ARG A 16 -4.30 -2.17 -3.83
C ARG A 16 -3.36 -1.80 -4.96
N TRP A 17 -2.09 -1.58 -4.64
CA TRP A 17 -1.08 -1.21 -5.64
C TRP A 17 -0.50 -2.42 -6.39
N GLY A 18 -0.89 -3.63 -6.02
CA GLY A 18 -0.38 -4.82 -6.69
C GLY A 18 1.05 -5.18 -6.31
N LEU A 19 1.58 -4.62 -5.22
CA LEU A 19 2.94 -4.88 -4.75
C LEU A 19 3.00 -6.08 -3.81
N SER A 20 1.86 -6.51 -3.29
CA SER A 20 1.74 -7.69 -2.45
C SER A 20 0.45 -8.43 -2.79
N ASN A 21 0.41 -9.74 -2.55
CA ASN A 21 -0.79 -10.53 -2.81
C ASN A 21 -1.87 -10.39 -1.71
N GLY A 22 -1.56 -9.66 -0.63
CA GLY A 22 -2.52 -9.45 0.44
C GLY A 22 -2.82 -10.67 1.29
N LYS A 23 -2.00 -11.72 1.17
CA LYS A 23 -2.25 -13.00 1.86
C LYS A 23 -2.25 -12.84 3.37
N ASN A 24 -1.24 -12.17 3.92
CA ASN A 24 -1.15 -11.84 5.34
C ASN A 24 -0.12 -10.73 5.55
N VAL A 25 -0.05 -10.21 6.77
CA VAL A 25 0.86 -9.12 7.12
C VAL A 25 2.33 -9.53 6.96
N THR A 26 2.66 -10.77 7.32
CA THR A 26 4.03 -11.27 7.19
C THR A 26 4.48 -11.27 5.73
N GLN A 27 3.63 -11.70 4.83
CA GLN A 27 3.95 -11.69 3.39
C GLN A 27 4.08 -10.26 2.86
N THR A 28 3.21 -9.37 3.31
CA THR A 28 3.28 -7.95 2.92
C THR A 28 4.60 -7.32 3.38
N GLU A 29 5.05 -7.63 4.59
CA GLU A 29 6.33 -7.15 5.09
C GLU A 29 7.49 -7.66 4.24
N LYS A 30 7.50 -8.93 3.89
CA LYS A 30 8.53 -9.51 3.02
C LYS A 30 8.57 -8.83 1.66
N ASP A 31 7.40 -8.59 1.08
CA ASP A 31 7.31 -7.93 -0.22
C ASP A 31 7.80 -6.49 -0.16
N ALA A 32 7.44 -5.75 0.88
CA ALA A 32 7.91 -4.38 1.08
C ALA A 32 9.43 -4.32 1.23
N LYS A 33 10.00 -5.22 2.03
CA LYS A 33 11.46 -5.29 2.22
C LYS A 33 12.20 -5.61 0.94
N ARG A 34 11.59 -6.43 0.08
CA ARG A 34 12.18 -6.80 -1.21
C ARG A 34 12.13 -5.66 -2.22
N ILE A 35 11.04 -4.90 -2.21
CA ILE A 35 10.77 -3.88 -3.22
C ILE A 35 11.45 -2.55 -2.88
N PHE A 36 11.45 -2.16 -1.60
CA PHE A 36 11.93 -0.85 -1.18
C PHE A 36 13.36 -0.92 -0.64
N PRO A 37 14.21 0.08 -0.97
CA PRO A 37 15.56 0.15 -0.42
C PRO A 37 15.52 0.30 1.10
N GLU A 38 16.41 -0.41 1.79
CA GLU A 38 16.45 -0.42 3.26
C GLU A 38 16.61 0.97 3.87
N ASP A 39 17.43 1.81 3.26
CA ASP A 39 17.69 3.17 3.72
C ASP A 39 16.46 4.09 3.60
N LYS A 40 15.43 3.65 2.88
CA LYS A 40 14.19 4.41 2.68
C LYS A 40 13.01 3.86 3.50
N TRP A 41 13.19 2.75 4.20
CA TRP A 41 12.06 2.08 4.86
C TRP A 41 11.32 2.98 5.83
N ASN A 42 12.03 3.71 6.70
CA ASN A 42 11.37 4.57 7.68
C ASN A 42 10.58 5.69 7.01
N SER A 43 11.17 6.33 6.03
CA SER A 43 10.50 7.41 5.29
C SER A 43 9.28 6.91 4.51
N LEU A 44 9.44 5.79 3.80
CA LEU A 44 8.35 5.22 3.01
C LEU A 44 7.21 4.72 3.90
N HIS A 45 7.54 4.10 5.03
CA HIS A 45 6.55 3.63 6.00
C HIS A 45 5.62 4.78 6.42
N LEU A 46 6.18 5.90 6.82
CA LEU A 46 5.41 7.06 7.24
C LEU A 46 4.60 7.67 6.10
N ARG A 47 5.19 7.77 4.92
CA ARG A 47 4.52 8.34 3.74
C ARG A 47 3.35 7.48 3.28
N ILE A 48 3.52 6.16 3.31
CA ILE A 48 2.44 5.24 2.92
C ILE A 48 1.28 5.34 3.90
N ILE A 49 1.57 5.40 5.20
CA ILE A 49 0.52 5.55 6.22
C ILE A 49 -0.24 6.86 6.00
N TYR A 50 0.48 7.97 5.83
CA TYR A 50 -0.16 9.27 5.59
C TYR A 50 -1.03 9.24 4.34
N TYR A 51 -0.48 8.73 3.24
CA TYR A 51 -1.22 8.64 1.98
C TYR A 51 -2.46 7.76 2.13
N GLY A 52 -2.33 6.64 2.82
CA GLY A 52 -3.45 5.72 3.03
C GLY A 52 -4.59 6.36 3.83
N ARG A 53 -4.26 7.16 4.82
CA ARG A 53 -5.26 7.84 5.64
C ARG A 53 -5.98 8.95 4.87
N GLU A 54 -5.26 9.69 4.04
CA GLU A 54 -5.80 10.85 3.35
C GLU A 54 -6.48 10.50 2.02
N PHE A 55 -5.87 9.61 1.24
CA PHE A 55 -6.29 9.37 -0.14
C PHE A 55 -6.80 7.97 -0.42
N SER A 56 -6.46 7.00 0.42
CA SER A 56 -6.86 5.61 0.19
C SER A 56 -7.33 4.94 1.48
N PRO A 57 -8.34 5.51 2.17
CA PRO A 57 -8.84 4.92 3.41
C PRO A 57 -9.60 3.62 3.15
N ALA A 58 -9.82 2.85 4.22
CA ALA A 58 -10.62 1.64 4.15
C ALA A 58 -12.09 1.94 3.88
N ARG A 59 -12.58 3.06 4.42
CA ARG A 59 -13.96 3.51 4.24
C ARG A 59 -13.97 4.87 3.55
N GLY A 60 -14.97 5.11 2.72
CA GLY A 60 -15.08 6.38 2.01
C GLY A 60 -14.01 6.56 0.95
N TRP A 61 -13.44 5.46 0.46
CA TRP A 61 -12.38 5.50 -0.54
C TRP A 61 -12.94 5.97 -1.88
N ASP A 62 -12.34 7.04 -2.42
CA ASP A 62 -12.64 7.54 -3.75
C ASP A 62 -11.42 7.33 -4.65
N ILE A 63 -11.53 6.41 -5.60
CA ILE A 63 -10.44 6.07 -6.52
C ILE A 63 -9.97 7.29 -7.33
N ASN A 64 -10.83 8.26 -7.55
CA ASN A 64 -10.45 9.45 -8.31
C ASN A 64 -9.51 10.36 -7.53
N ASN A 65 -9.54 10.31 -6.19
CA ASN A 65 -8.61 11.04 -5.33
C ASN A 65 -7.34 10.25 -5.04
N ASP A 66 -7.36 8.95 -5.31
CA ASP A 66 -6.22 8.04 -5.08
C ASP A 66 -5.45 7.85 -6.37
N ILE A 67 -4.64 8.86 -6.72
CA ILE A 67 -3.93 8.89 -8.00
C ILE A 67 -2.97 7.71 -8.14
N ILE A 68 -2.28 7.33 -7.07
CA ILE A 68 -1.32 6.24 -7.11
C ILE A 68 -2.03 4.91 -7.43
N THR A 69 -3.10 4.60 -6.71
CA THR A 69 -3.84 3.36 -6.98
C THR A 69 -4.48 3.38 -8.36
N LYS A 70 -5.00 4.50 -8.79
CA LYS A 70 -5.59 4.64 -10.12
C LYS A 70 -4.56 4.39 -11.23
N THR A 71 -3.30 4.77 -10.99
CA THR A 71 -2.23 4.65 -11.98
C THR A 71 -1.60 3.24 -11.99
N ILE A 72 -1.26 2.71 -10.82
CA ILE A 72 -0.50 1.46 -10.71
C ILE A 72 -1.24 0.32 -10.02
N GLY A 73 -2.44 0.57 -9.52
CA GLY A 73 -3.19 -0.40 -8.72
C GLY A 73 -3.64 -1.63 -9.49
N ARG A 74 -4.17 -2.61 -8.76
CA ARG A 74 -4.68 -3.84 -9.38
C ARG A 74 -5.83 -3.53 -10.33
N LYS A 75 -5.74 -4.03 -11.54
CA LYS A 75 -6.80 -3.83 -12.54
C LYS A 75 -8.14 -4.40 -12.07
N SER A 76 -8.12 -5.51 -11.34
CA SER A 76 -9.34 -6.10 -10.81
C SER A 76 -10.06 -5.17 -9.83
N ILE A 77 -9.31 -4.39 -9.06
CA ILE A 77 -9.88 -3.41 -8.14
C ILE A 77 -10.35 -2.18 -8.90
N ILE A 78 -9.51 -1.65 -9.78
CA ILE A 78 -9.80 -0.45 -10.56
C ILE A 78 -11.06 -0.67 -11.42
N ASN A 79 -11.15 -1.82 -12.09
CA ASN A 79 -12.28 -2.13 -12.96
C ASN A 79 -13.59 -2.26 -12.21
N LYS A 80 -13.58 -2.65 -10.94
CA LYS A 80 -14.78 -2.69 -10.12
C LYS A 80 -15.29 -1.31 -9.73
N LEU A 81 -14.38 -0.31 -9.65
CA LEU A 81 -14.67 1.02 -9.16
C LEU A 81 -14.96 2.02 -10.29
N ILE A 82 -14.60 1.65 -11.48
CA ILE A 82 -14.87 2.42 -12.69
C ILE A 82 -15.92 1.70 -13.51
#